data_c4936f11dc5568e917199d10fedbacb8
#
_entry.id   c4936f11dc5568e917199d10fedbacb8
#
_cell.length_a   1.000
_cell.length_b   1.000
_cell.length_c   1.000
_cell.angle_alpha   90.00
_cell.angle_beta   90.00
_cell.angle_gamma   90.00
#
_symmetry.space_group_name_H-M   'P 1'
#
loop_
_entity.id
_entity.type
_entity.pdbx_description
1 polymer ?
#
loop_
_entity_poly.entity_id
_entity_poly.type
_entity_poly.pdbx_seq_one_letter_code
_entity_poly.pdbx_strand_id
1 'polypeptide(L)'
;GARIRRQDFHTFVMVGDGELHEGSNWEAAMAAAHYGLGNLTLIVDSNRIAQSAPIDQLVRVEPLADKWRAFGWAVREIDGHDMGAIVDALDAVPYESGRPSALIAHTVKGKGVSFAEDTYLWHSNNVTDDVYERALAELGEP
;
A
#
# COMPACT_ATOMS: atom_id res chain seq x y z
N GLY A 1 8.61 -3.10 19.25
CA GLY A 1 9.67 -4.06 19.62
C GLY A 1 11.03 -3.39 19.62
N ALA A 2 11.46 -2.76 18.51
CA ALA A 2 12.76 -2.11 18.38
C ALA A 2 13.01 -1.09 19.51
N ARG A 3 12.06 -0.18 19.74
CA ARG A 3 12.18 0.85 20.77
C ARG A 3 12.30 0.27 22.19
N ILE A 4 11.48 -0.73 22.53
CA ILE A 4 11.51 -1.38 23.86
C ILE A 4 12.82 -2.11 24.06
N ARG A 5 13.33 -2.79 23.03
CA ARG A 5 14.56 -3.59 23.08
C ARG A 5 15.82 -2.79 22.78
N ARG A 6 15.68 -1.49 22.47
CA ARG A 6 16.78 -0.58 22.05
C ARG A 6 17.56 -1.16 20.85
N GLN A 7 16.82 -1.69 19.87
CA GLN A 7 17.36 -2.22 18.63
C GLN A 7 17.17 -1.20 17.52
N ASP A 8 18.15 -1.10 16.64
CA ASP A 8 18.13 -0.18 15.50
C ASP A 8 17.74 -0.97 14.23
N PHE A 9 16.41 -1.14 14.00
CA PHE A 9 15.89 -1.66 12.76
C PHE A 9 14.67 -0.85 12.31
N HIS A 10 14.47 -0.78 11.01
CA HIS A 10 13.30 -0.18 10.40
C HIS A 10 12.24 -1.26 10.13
N THR A 11 10.97 -0.90 10.29
CA THR A 11 9.84 -1.80 10.04
C THR A 11 9.03 -1.26 8.87
N PHE A 12 8.84 -2.09 7.86
CA PHE A 12 7.95 -1.82 6.74
C PHE A 12 6.70 -2.68 6.88
N VAL A 13 5.53 -2.07 6.68
CA VAL A 13 4.23 -2.74 6.66
C VAL A 13 3.55 -2.36 5.36
N MET A 14 3.04 -3.33 4.63
CA MET A 14 2.27 -3.09 3.41
C MET A 14 0.82 -3.50 3.64
N VAL A 15 -0.10 -2.64 3.22
CA VAL A 15 -1.55 -2.88 3.25
C VAL A 15 -2.18 -2.47 1.92
N GLY A 16 -3.26 -3.13 1.53
CA GLY A 16 -4.12 -2.63 0.47
C GLY A 16 -5.06 -1.54 0.97
N ASP A 17 -5.53 -0.69 0.07
CA ASP A 17 -6.52 0.35 0.40
C ASP A 17 -7.86 -0.24 0.88
N GLY A 18 -8.28 -1.41 0.37
CA GLY A 18 -9.43 -2.16 0.89
C GLY A 18 -9.22 -2.69 2.32
N GLU A 19 -8.00 -3.00 2.70
CA GLU A 19 -7.66 -3.42 4.06
C GLU A 19 -7.81 -2.28 5.09
N LEU A 20 -7.79 -1.05 4.64
CA LEU A 20 -8.05 0.13 5.49
C LEU A 20 -9.52 0.27 5.94
N HIS A 21 -10.40 -0.62 5.50
CA HIS A 21 -11.72 -0.76 6.11
C HIS A 21 -11.66 -1.39 7.51
N GLU A 22 -10.54 -2.05 7.87
CA GLU A 22 -10.32 -2.60 9.18
C GLU A 22 -9.98 -1.51 10.20
N GLY A 23 -10.80 -1.37 11.26
CA GLY A 23 -10.64 -0.33 12.29
C GLY A 23 -9.29 -0.39 13.02
N SER A 24 -8.73 -1.60 13.18
CA SER A 24 -7.43 -1.84 13.82
C SER A 24 -6.27 -1.11 13.14
N ASN A 25 -6.32 -0.88 11.83
CA ASN A 25 -5.32 -0.09 11.11
C ASN A 25 -5.28 1.36 11.59
N TRP A 26 -6.46 1.95 11.84
CA TRP A 26 -6.56 3.33 12.33
C TRP A 26 -6.20 3.46 13.81
N GLU A 27 -6.51 2.44 14.62
CA GLU A 27 -6.03 2.36 16.00
C GLU A 27 -4.50 2.27 16.07
N ALA A 28 -3.90 1.44 15.22
CA ALA A 28 -2.45 1.34 15.08
C ALA A 28 -1.84 2.66 14.57
N ALA A 29 -2.50 3.36 13.65
CA ALA A 29 -2.06 4.66 13.14
C ALA A 29 -1.96 5.71 14.25
N MET A 30 -2.99 5.82 15.10
CA MET A 30 -2.97 6.72 16.25
C MET A 30 -1.85 6.37 17.24
N ALA A 31 -1.70 5.08 17.56
CA ALA A 31 -0.68 4.61 18.47
C ALA A 31 0.73 4.86 17.95
N ALA A 32 1.00 4.60 16.66
CA ALA A 32 2.30 4.81 16.04
C ALA A 32 2.74 6.27 16.09
N ALA A 33 1.83 7.19 15.79
CA ALA A 33 2.08 8.62 15.88
C ALA A 33 2.30 9.07 17.34
N HIS A 34 1.45 8.61 18.26
CA HIS A 34 1.56 8.93 19.69
C HIS A 34 2.91 8.52 20.27
N TYR A 35 3.37 7.33 19.93
CA TYR A 35 4.68 6.82 20.39
C TYR A 35 5.87 7.33 19.57
N GLY A 36 5.68 8.13 18.53
CA GLY A 36 6.75 8.68 17.71
C GLY A 36 7.59 7.58 17.05
N LEU A 37 6.93 6.60 16.40
CA LEU A 37 7.61 5.46 15.79
C LEU A 37 8.24 5.85 14.44
N GLY A 38 9.28 6.69 14.48
CA GLY A 38 9.99 7.14 13.28
C GLY A 38 10.69 6.04 12.47
N ASN A 39 10.81 4.85 13.05
CA ASN A 39 11.35 3.65 12.37
C ASN A 39 10.24 2.74 11.79
N LEU A 40 9.01 3.26 11.61
CA LEU A 40 7.90 2.56 10.99
C LEU A 40 7.51 3.26 9.69
N THR A 41 7.46 2.49 8.61
CA THR A 41 6.93 2.94 7.33
C THR A 41 5.76 2.04 6.93
N LEU A 42 4.62 2.66 6.67
CA LEU A 42 3.47 2.05 6.04
C LEU A 42 3.54 2.29 4.54
N ILE A 43 3.27 1.26 3.75
CA ILE A 43 3.07 1.34 2.30
C ILE A 43 1.62 0.96 2.03
N VAL A 44 0.87 1.85 1.39
CA VAL A 44 -0.50 1.58 0.96
C VAL A 44 -0.51 1.32 -0.54
N ASP A 45 -0.87 0.10 -0.94
CA ASP A 45 -1.22 -0.21 -2.34
C ASP A 45 -2.62 0.36 -2.63
N SER A 46 -2.63 1.56 -3.23
CA SER A 46 -3.87 2.29 -3.53
C SER A 46 -4.32 1.99 -4.96
N ASN A 47 -4.85 0.80 -5.17
CA ASN A 47 -5.37 0.35 -6.46
C ASN A 47 -6.87 0.57 -6.64
N ARG A 48 -7.59 1.06 -5.63
CA ARG A 48 -9.02 1.37 -5.60
C ARG A 48 -9.96 0.19 -5.79
N ILE A 49 -9.45 -1.03 -5.72
CA ILE A 49 -10.22 -2.26 -5.90
C ILE A 49 -10.12 -3.11 -4.63
N ALA A 50 -11.25 -3.28 -3.96
CA ALA A 50 -11.37 -4.24 -2.87
C ALA A 50 -11.66 -5.65 -3.39
N GLN A 51 -11.88 -6.61 -2.48
CA GLN A 51 -12.11 -8.01 -2.83
C GLN A 51 -13.37 -8.22 -3.70
N SER A 52 -14.43 -7.47 -3.46
CA SER A 52 -15.76 -7.72 -4.06
C SER A 52 -16.27 -6.61 -4.97
N ALA A 53 -15.63 -5.43 -4.95
CA ALA A 53 -16.05 -4.27 -5.74
C ALA A 53 -14.98 -3.16 -5.73
N PRO A 54 -15.10 -2.13 -6.58
CA PRO A 54 -14.39 -0.87 -6.41
C PRO A 54 -14.66 -0.26 -5.03
N ILE A 55 -13.64 0.32 -4.39
CA ILE A 55 -13.72 0.86 -3.03
C ILE A 55 -14.81 1.93 -2.89
N ASP A 56 -14.97 2.79 -3.88
CA ASP A 56 -15.98 3.85 -3.86
C ASP A 56 -17.43 3.34 -3.83
N GLN A 57 -17.64 2.10 -4.24
CA GLN A 57 -18.96 1.42 -4.16
C GLN A 57 -19.20 0.72 -2.81
N LEU A 58 -18.18 0.57 -2.00
CA LEU A 58 -18.24 -0.02 -0.66
C LEU A 58 -18.20 1.08 0.42
N VAL A 59 -17.02 1.39 0.90
CA VAL A 59 -16.76 2.46 1.87
C VAL A 59 -15.58 3.28 1.39
N ARG A 60 -15.82 4.55 1.08
CA ARG A 60 -14.76 5.44 0.57
C ARG A 60 -13.67 5.67 1.61
N VAL A 61 -12.43 5.37 1.24
CA VAL A 61 -11.25 5.63 2.09
C VAL A 61 -10.61 7.00 1.83
N GLU A 62 -10.93 7.62 0.70
CA GLU A 62 -10.40 8.96 0.35
C GLU A 62 -11.03 10.10 1.20
N PRO A 63 -10.33 11.21 1.41
CA PRO A 63 -8.95 11.52 1.01
C PRO A 63 -7.93 10.81 1.91
N LEU A 64 -7.18 9.88 1.33
CA LEU A 64 -6.35 8.96 2.11
C LEU A 64 -5.12 9.66 2.71
N ALA A 65 -4.40 10.43 1.91
CA ALA A 65 -3.22 11.16 2.34
C ALA A 65 -3.52 12.14 3.50
N ASP A 66 -4.65 12.84 3.42
CA ASP A 66 -5.04 13.80 4.46
C ASP A 66 -5.42 13.10 5.78
N LYS A 67 -6.02 11.93 5.70
CA LYS A 67 -6.29 11.11 6.89
C LYS A 67 -4.99 10.72 7.60
N TRP A 68 -4.00 10.20 6.88
CA TRP A 68 -2.71 9.85 7.45
C TRP A 68 -1.99 11.06 8.03
N ARG A 69 -2.02 12.22 7.33
CA ARG A 69 -1.48 13.49 7.86
C ARG A 69 -2.18 13.90 9.16
N ALA A 70 -3.52 13.79 9.21
CA ALA A 70 -4.31 14.12 10.40
C ALA A 70 -4.00 13.20 11.60
N PHE A 71 -3.65 11.94 11.34
CA PHE A 71 -3.13 11.03 12.38
C PHE A 71 -1.69 11.32 12.81
N GLY A 72 -1.01 12.30 12.21
CA GLY A 72 0.34 12.71 12.59
C GLY A 72 1.47 12.00 11.85
N TRP A 73 1.18 11.32 10.73
CA TRP A 73 2.16 10.67 9.88
C TRP A 73 2.78 11.65 8.88
N ALA A 74 4.04 11.43 8.51
CA ALA A 74 4.66 12.07 7.36
C ALA A 74 4.29 11.29 6.08
N VAL A 75 3.72 11.96 5.09
CA VAL A 75 3.05 11.28 3.95
C VAL A 75 3.70 11.66 2.62
N ARG A 76 3.94 10.67 1.78
CA ARG A 76 4.26 10.82 0.35
C ARG A 76 3.29 10.02 -0.50
N GLU A 77 3.06 10.52 -1.71
CA GLU A 77 2.25 9.85 -2.74
C GLU A 77 3.11 9.68 -3.99
N ILE A 78 3.05 8.51 -4.62
CA ILE A 78 3.82 8.20 -5.83
C ILE A 78 2.98 7.42 -6.85
N ASP A 79 3.41 7.40 -8.10
CA ASP A 79 3.04 6.35 -9.04
C ASP A 79 3.70 5.03 -8.59
N GLY A 80 2.87 4.06 -8.20
CA GLY A 80 3.33 2.75 -7.71
C GLY A 80 3.84 1.81 -8.82
N HIS A 81 3.85 2.26 -10.08
CA HIS A 81 4.48 1.54 -11.19
C HIS A 81 5.78 2.21 -11.67
N ASP A 82 6.15 3.37 -11.13
CA ASP A 82 7.45 4.00 -11.37
C ASP A 82 8.48 3.44 -10.37
N MET A 83 9.34 2.53 -10.84
CA MET A 83 10.39 1.90 -10.01
C MET A 83 11.38 2.91 -9.44
N GLY A 84 11.68 3.99 -10.19
CA GLY A 84 12.55 5.06 -9.71
C GLY A 84 11.91 5.81 -8.53
N ALA A 85 10.64 6.20 -8.68
CA ALA A 85 9.89 6.85 -7.61
C ALA A 85 9.74 5.97 -6.37
N ILE A 86 9.58 4.64 -6.54
CA ILE A 86 9.53 3.68 -5.43
C ILE A 86 10.86 3.66 -4.68
N VAL A 87 11.98 3.51 -5.37
CA VAL A 87 13.32 3.47 -4.77
C VAL A 87 13.60 4.77 -4.03
N ASP A 88 13.38 5.93 -4.67
CA ASP A 88 13.62 7.24 -4.08
C ASP A 88 12.75 7.47 -2.83
N ALA A 89 11.51 6.99 -2.84
CA ALA A 89 10.61 7.11 -1.69
C ALA A 89 11.05 6.21 -0.52
N LEU A 90 11.49 4.99 -0.80
CA LEU A 90 11.94 4.05 0.24
C LEU A 90 13.31 4.44 0.83
N ASP A 91 14.23 4.96 0.03
CA ASP A 91 15.52 5.45 0.50
C ASP A 91 15.40 6.71 1.37
N ALA A 92 14.33 7.49 1.17
CA ALA A 92 14.12 8.73 1.89
C ALA A 92 13.46 8.58 3.27
N VAL A 93 13.11 7.37 3.72
CA VAL A 93 12.50 7.17 5.04
C VAL A 93 13.54 7.26 6.18
N PRO A 94 13.17 7.82 7.33
CA PRO A 94 11.89 8.45 7.66
C PRO A 94 11.74 9.80 6.98
N TYR A 95 10.55 10.10 6.45
CA TYR A 95 10.29 11.39 5.79
C TYR A 95 10.42 12.58 6.72
N GLU A 96 10.14 12.40 7.99
CA GLU A 96 10.33 13.37 9.06
C GLU A 96 10.85 12.66 10.32
N SER A 97 11.86 13.22 10.97
CA SER A 97 12.43 12.64 12.18
C SER A 97 11.39 12.53 13.30
N GLY A 98 11.31 11.37 13.94
CA GLY A 98 10.40 11.13 15.06
C GLY A 98 8.95 10.91 14.68
N ARG A 99 8.61 10.88 13.40
CA ARG A 99 7.26 10.59 12.89
C ARG A 99 7.26 9.31 12.06
N PRO A 100 6.22 8.46 12.15
CA PRO A 100 6.05 7.36 11.22
C PRO A 100 5.80 7.88 9.80
N SER A 101 6.25 7.12 8.80
CA SER A 101 6.12 7.47 7.38
C SER A 101 4.99 6.67 6.72
N ALA A 102 4.17 7.32 5.90
CA ALA A 102 3.18 6.66 5.05
C ALA A 102 3.48 6.95 3.58
N LEU A 103 3.69 5.90 2.80
CA LEU A 103 3.85 5.92 1.36
C LEU A 103 2.56 5.42 0.72
N ILE A 104 1.87 6.27 -0.02
CA ILE A 104 0.69 5.88 -0.79
C ILE A 104 1.14 5.67 -2.23
N ALA A 105 1.13 4.43 -2.67
CA ALA A 105 1.48 4.03 -4.03
C ALA A 105 0.20 3.86 -4.85
N HIS A 106 -0.03 4.76 -5.80
CA HIS A 106 -1.15 4.64 -6.72
C HIS A 106 -0.82 3.60 -7.79
N THR A 107 -1.59 2.52 -7.82
CA THR A 107 -1.34 1.38 -8.70
C THR A 107 -2.59 1.02 -9.51
N VAL A 108 -2.38 0.17 -10.50
CA VAL A 108 -3.43 -0.51 -11.26
C VAL A 108 -3.40 -1.98 -10.86
N LYS A 109 -4.50 -2.47 -10.26
CA LYS A 109 -4.61 -3.89 -9.93
C LYS A 109 -4.47 -4.75 -11.19
N GLY A 110 -3.61 -5.78 -11.14
CA GLY A 110 -3.38 -6.68 -12.27
C GLY A 110 -2.58 -6.08 -13.43
N LYS A 111 -1.83 -5.00 -13.20
CA LYS A 111 -1.04 -4.28 -14.20
C LYS A 111 -0.20 -5.21 -15.08
N GLY A 112 -0.34 -5.04 -16.41
CA GLY A 112 0.38 -5.81 -17.42
C GLY A 112 -0.39 -7.01 -17.96
N VAL A 113 -1.53 -7.37 -17.34
CA VAL A 113 -2.39 -8.47 -17.82
C VAL A 113 -3.78 -7.91 -18.10
N SER A 114 -4.09 -7.69 -19.38
CA SER A 114 -5.24 -6.90 -19.82
C SER A 114 -6.59 -7.38 -19.28
N PHE A 115 -6.77 -8.68 -19.13
CA PHE A 115 -7.99 -9.27 -18.60
C PHE A 115 -8.06 -9.24 -17.05
N ALA A 116 -6.99 -8.86 -16.38
CA ALA A 116 -6.90 -8.75 -14.93
C ALA A 116 -6.80 -7.29 -14.43
N GLU A 117 -6.52 -6.34 -15.33
CA GLU A 117 -6.42 -4.92 -14.96
C GLU A 117 -7.77 -4.36 -14.48
N ASP A 118 -7.73 -3.55 -13.44
CA ASP A 118 -8.86 -2.78 -12.88
C ASP A 118 -10.13 -3.60 -12.59
N THR A 119 -9.96 -4.88 -12.24
CA THR A 119 -11.11 -5.72 -11.91
C THR A 119 -10.95 -6.47 -10.58
N TYR A 120 -12.01 -6.49 -9.79
CA TYR A 120 -12.06 -7.27 -8.55
C TYR A 120 -12.20 -8.78 -8.80
N LEU A 121 -12.63 -9.19 -10.00
CA LEU A 121 -12.84 -10.60 -10.35
C LEU A 121 -11.55 -11.43 -10.24
N TRP A 122 -10.39 -10.79 -10.37
CA TRP A 122 -9.08 -11.44 -10.24
C TRP A 122 -8.44 -11.27 -8.85
N HIS A 123 -9.20 -10.80 -7.87
CA HIS A 123 -8.67 -10.73 -6.49
C HIS A 123 -8.37 -12.12 -5.91
N SER A 124 -9.19 -13.12 -6.21
CA SER A 124 -9.06 -14.49 -5.71
C SER A 124 -9.52 -15.55 -6.73
N ASN A 125 -9.24 -15.33 -8.00
CA ASN A 125 -9.60 -16.29 -9.05
C ASN A 125 -8.53 -17.37 -9.22
N ASN A 126 -8.95 -18.56 -9.71
CA ASN A 126 -8.03 -19.64 -10.01
C ASN A 126 -7.28 -19.37 -11.31
N VAL A 127 -5.97 -19.56 -11.30
CA VAL A 127 -5.13 -19.52 -12.49
C VAL A 127 -5.09 -20.93 -13.09
N THR A 128 -5.82 -21.14 -14.19
CA THR A 128 -5.77 -22.37 -15.00
C THR A 128 -4.61 -22.28 -15.98
N ASP A 129 -4.24 -23.39 -16.60
CA ASP A 129 -3.13 -23.41 -17.59
C ASP A 129 -3.38 -22.44 -18.75
N ASP A 130 -4.62 -22.36 -19.26
CA ASP A 130 -5.02 -21.41 -20.32
C ASP A 130 -4.87 -19.94 -19.86
N VAL A 131 -5.26 -19.62 -18.65
CA VAL A 131 -5.12 -18.29 -18.05
C VAL A 131 -3.64 -17.94 -17.88
N TYR A 132 -2.84 -18.90 -17.42
CA TYR A 132 -1.41 -18.73 -17.27
C TYR A 132 -0.70 -18.43 -18.60
N GLU A 133 -0.96 -19.26 -19.63
CA GLU A 133 -0.40 -19.07 -20.97
C GLU A 133 -0.75 -17.70 -21.58
N ARG A 134 -2.01 -17.27 -21.40
CA ARG A 134 -2.47 -15.95 -21.87
C ARG A 134 -1.78 -14.81 -21.12
N ALA A 135 -1.61 -14.92 -19.82
CA ALA A 135 -0.93 -13.90 -19.01
C ALA A 135 0.56 -13.80 -19.43
N LEU A 136 1.24 -14.93 -19.63
CA LEU A 136 2.63 -14.94 -20.11
C LEU A 136 2.76 -14.30 -21.49
N ALA A 137 1.82 -14.56 -22.39
CA ALA A 137 1.84 -13.98 -23.74
C ALA A 137 1.73 -12.44 -23.71
N GLU A 138 1.03 -11.87 -22.72
CA GLU A 138 0.92 -10.41 -22.56
C GLU A 138 2.14 -9.80 -21.85
N LEU A 139 2.69 -10.50 -20.85
CA LEU A 139 3.85 -10.02 -20.07
C LEU A 139 5.17 -10.12 -20.84
N GLY A 140 5.20 -10.91 -21.90
CA GLY A 140 6.41 -11.29 -22.63
C GLY A 140 7.19 -12.38 -21.89
N GLU A 141 8.02 -13.11 -22.63
CA GLU A 141 8.99 -14.01 -22.00
C GLU A 141 10.07 -13.20 -21.27
N PRO A 142 10.55 -13.67 -20.10
CA PRO A 142 11.59 -13.00 -19.32
C PRO A 142 12.95 -13.00 -20.03
#